data_d5fae633845dc091c096e1946247a4de
#
_entry.id   d5fae633845dc091c096e1946247a4de
#
_cell.length_a   1.000
_cell.length_b   1.000
_cell.length_c   1.000
_cell.angle_alpha   90.00
_cell.angle_beta   90.00
_cell.angle_gamma   90.00
#
_symmetry.space_group_name_H-M   'P 1'
#
loop_
_entity.id
_entity.type
_entity.pdbx_description
1 polymer ?
#
loop_
_entity_poly.entity_id
_entity_poly.type
_entity_poly.pdbx_seq_one_letter_code
_entity_poly.pdbx_strand_id
1 'polypeptide(L)'
;MILSDGSSALYFLEPESFSLQKQLTVTLNGNPVANLNELEYINGEVWANIWQTDFIVRIDPKTGVVVATVDLTGLSNETDLGSNEAVLNGIAWDADLGRLFVTGKHWANLFQIDLVER
;
A
#
# COMPACT_ATOMS: atom_id res chain seq x y z
N MET A 1 8.46 13.17 2.16
CA MET A 1 7.67 12.67 1.01
C MET A 1 8.21 11.32 0.57
N ILE A 2 7.33 10.36 0.37
CA ILE A 2 7.70 8.99 -0.03
C ILE A 2 7.00 8.68 -1.34
N LEU A 3 7.76 8.17 -2.33
CA LEU A 3 7.23 7.84 -3.66
C LEU A 3 7.55 6.41 -4.03
N SER A 4 6.69 5.81 -4.82
CA SER A 4 6.92 4.54 -5.51
C SER A 4 6.86 4.77 -7.03
N ASP A 5 7.48 3.88 -7.79
CA ASP A 5 7.50 3.95 -9.26
C ASP A 5 7.01 2.67 -9.92
N GLY A 6 6.33 1.82 -9.15
CA GLY A 6 5.88 0.50 -9.63
C GLY A 6 6.92 -0.59 -9.51
N SER A 7 8.12 -0.28 -9.02
CA SER A 7 9.17 -1.26 -8.73
C SER A 7 9.12 -1.68 -7.26
N SER A 8 10.20 -2.30 -6.78
CA SER A 8 10.39 -2.62 -5.36
C SER A 8 11.06 -1.49 -4.57
N ALA A 9 11.27 -0.33 -5.18
CA ALA A 9 11.96 0.78 -4.54
C ALA A 9 10.99 1.79 -3.92
N LEU A 10 11.36 2.32 -2.76
CA LEU A 10 10.75 3.50 -2.16
C LEU A 10 11.78 4.63 -2.16
N TYR A 11 11.34 5.82 -2.56
CA TYR A 11 12.16 7.02 -2.64
C TYR A 11 11.70 8.01 -1.61
N PHE A 12 12.63 8.45 -0.75
CA PHE A 12 12.35 9.44 0.30
C PHE A 12 12.91 10.78 -0.15
N LEU A 13 12.04 11.75 -0.36
CA LEU A 13 12.39 13.06 -0.89
C LEU A 13 12.17 14.16 0.15
N GLU A 14 13.01 15.20 0.08
CA GLU A 14 12.77 16.43 0.81
C GLU A 14 11.51 17.12 0.25
N PRO A 15 10.51 17.47 1.09
CA PRO A 15 9.23 17.99 0.58
C PRO A 15 9.34 19.30 -0.21
N GLU A 16 10.28 20.19 0.11
CA GLU A 16 10.39 21.48 -0.54
C GLU A 16 11.25 21.44 -1.81
N SER A 17 12.39 20.75 -1.74
CA SER A 17 13.36 20.72 -2.85
C SER A 17 13.21 19.51 -3.76
N PHE A 18 12.45 18.48 -3.32
CA PHE A 18 12.33 17.18 -3.98
C PHE A 18 13.66 16.46 -4.17
N SER A 19 14.71 16.86 -3.42
CA SER A 19 15.98 16.15 -3.47
C SER A 19 15.86 14.79 -2.80
N LEU A 20 16.50 13.78 -3.41
CA LEU A 20 16.50 12.41 -2.89
C LEU A 20 17.33 12.32 -1.62
N GLN A 21 16.69 11.93 -0.51
CA GLN A 21 17.38 11.75 0.77
C GLN A 21 17.83 10.32 0.98
N LYS A 22 16.98 9.34 0.62
CA LYS A 22 17.34 7.92 0.65
C LYS A 22 16.45 7.11 -0.28
N GLN A 23 16.92 5.95 -0.63
CA GLN A 23 16.20 4.95 -1.40
C GLN A 23 16.30 3.61 -0.68
N LEU A 24 15.17 2.91 -0.55
CA LEU A 24 15.13 1.58 0.04
C LEU A 24 14.52 0.60 -0.95
N THR A 25 15.03 -0.64 -0.94
CA THR A 25 14.37 -1.75 -1.61
C THR A 25 13.45 -2.44 -0.59
N VAL A 26 12.19 -2.61 -0.96
CA VAL A 26 11.23 -3.34 -0.14
C VAL A 26 11.44 -4.82 -0.30
N THR A 27 11.60 -5.53 0.81
CA THR A 27 11.86 -6.98 0.78
C THR A 27 10.92 -7.73 1.71
N LEU A 28 10.60 -8.96 1.32
CA LEU A 28 9.88 -9.93 2.14
C LEU A 28 10.69 -11.24 2.13
N ASN A 29 11.12 -11.66 3.32
CA ASN A 29 12.00 -12.84 3.47
C ASN A 29 13.25 -12.76 2.59
N GLY A 30 13.82 -11.57 2.44
CA GLY A 30 15.02 -11.34 1.64
C GLY A 30 14.79 -11.16 0.15
N ASN A 31 13.56 -11.29 -0.33
CA ASN A 31 13.24 -11.17 -1.75
C ASN A 31 12.59 -9.80 -2.03
N PRO A 32 12.96 -9.10 -3.12
CA PRO A 32 12.32 -7.83 -3.47
C PRO A 32 10.83 -8.00 -3.74
N VAL A 33 10.05 -7.02 -3.27
CA VAL A 33 8.61 -6.94 -3.51
C VAL A 33 8.36 -5.86 -4.55
N ALA A 34 8.04 -6.26 -5.77
CA ALA A 34 7.78 -5.34 -6.88
C ALA A 34 6.32 -4.90 -6.94
N ASN A 35 6.03 -4.02 -7.89
CA ASN A 35 4.69 -3.52 -8.18
C ASN A 35 4.07 -2.72 -7.02
N LEU A 36 4.89 -2.06 -6.22
CA LEU A 36 4.41 -1.14 -5.20
C LEU A 36 3.70 0.03 -5.87
N ASN A 37 2.53 0.38 -5.38
CA ASN A 37 1.72 1.42 -6.00
C ASN A 37 1.29 2.46 -4.96
N GLU A 38 0.00 2.59 -4.68
CA GLU A 38 -0.47 3.58 -3.72
C GLU A 38 0.14 3.37 -2.34
N LEU A 39 0.56 4.49 -1.73
CA LEU A 39 1.24 4.49 -0.44
C LEU A 39 0.44 5.29 0.58
N GLU A 40 0.47 4.85 1.84
CA GLU A 40 -0.04 5.60 2.97
C GLU A 40 0.90 5.40 4.17
N TYR A 41 1.14 6.46 4.92
CA TYR A 41 1.95 6.38 6.14
C TYR A 41 1.02 6.26 7.33
N ILE A 42 1.10 5.13 8.05
CA ILE A 42 0.18 4.80 9.15
C ILE A 42 0.99 4.33 10.35
N ASN A 43 0.92 5.08 11.45
CA ASN A 43 1.51 4.68 12.74
C ASN A 43 2.97 4.25 12.64
N GLY A 44 3.78 4.97 11.86
CA GLY A 44 5.21 4.71 11.74
C GLY A 44 5.59 3.67 10.71
N GLU A 45 4.63 3.18 9.94
CA GLU A 45 4.87 2.22 8.86
C GLU A 45 4.40 2.79 7.53
N VAL A 46 5.02 2.34 6.44
CA VAL A 46 4.54 2.61 5.09
C VAL A 46 3.69 1.44 4.63
N TRP A 47 2.45 1.73 4.27
CA TRP A 47 1.52 0.75 3.73
C TRP A 47 1.45 0.96 2.22
N ALA A 48 1.57 -0.12 1.46
CA ALA A 48 1.59 -0.05 0.01
C ALA A 48 0.71 -1.14 -0.59
N ASN A 49 -0.09 -0.75 -1.59
CA ASN A 49 -0.75 -1.73 -2.45
C ASN A 49 0.29 -2.43 -3.32
N ILE A 50 0.13 -3.74 -3.50
CA ILE A 50 0.83 -4.46 -4.55
C ILE A 50 -0.10 -4.52 -5.75
N TRP A 51 0.26 -3.83 -6.83
CA TRP A 51 -0.59 -3.66 -7.99
C TRP A 51 -1.00 -4.99 -8.61
N GLN A 52 -2.26 -5.10 -8.96
CA GLN A 52 -2.92 -6.29 -9.52
C GLN A 52 -3.02 -7.47 -8.54
N THR A 53 -2.92 -7.20 -7.25
CA THR A 53 -3.18 -8.21 -6.22
C THR A 53 -4.20 -7.68 -5.22
N ASP A 54 -4.66 -8.56 -4.35
CA ASP A 54 -5.53 -8.21 -3.22
C ASP A 54 -4.74 -7.98 -1.92
N PHE A 55 -3.44 -7.65 -2.05
CA PHE A 55 -2.56 -7.52 -0.90
C PHE A 55 -2.08 -6.10 -0.71
N ILE A 56 -1.94 -5.74 0.57
CA ILE A 56 -1.22 -4.55 1.02
C ILE A 56 -0.06 -5.05 1.87
N VAL A 57 1.13 -4.48 1.68
CA VAL A 57 2.27 -4.76 2.55
C VAL A 57 2.49 -3.60 3.50
N ARG A 58 2.86 -3.93 4.73
CA ARG A 58 3.24 -2.97 5.76
C ARG A 58 4.76 -3.02 5.88
N ILE A 59 5.41 -1.88 5.72
CA ILE A 59 6.85 -1.77 5.50
C ILE A 59 7.47 -0.94 6.60
N ASP A 60 8.57 -1.42 7.18
CA ASP A 60 9.41 -0.62 8.07
C ASP A 60 10.17 0.43 7.22
N PRO A 61 9.93 1.74 7.44
CA PRO A 61 10.55 2.77 6.63
C PRO A 61 12.05 2.95 6.90
N LYS A 62 12.58 2.32 7.95
CA LYS A 62 14.01 2.39 8.26
C LYS A 62 14.82 1.38 7.46
N THR A 63 14.23 0.23 7.15
CA THR A 63 14.96 -0.89 6.55
C THR A 63 14.40 -1.32 5.20
N GLY A 64 13.14 -1.01 4.90
CA GLY A 64 12.44 -1.53 3.73
C GLY A 64 11.88 -2.93 3.90
N VAL A 65 12.03 -3.53 5.08
CA VAL A 65 11.54 -4.89 5.33
C VAL A 65 10.04 -4.88 5.54
N VAL A 66 9.33 -5.81 4.88
CA VAL A 66 7.90 -6.01 5.10
C VAL A 66 7.71 -6.65 6.47
N VAL A 67 6.96 -5.99 7.35
CA VAL A 67 6.69 -6.48 8.70
C VAL A 67 5.36 -7.23 8.80
N ALA A 68 4.44 -7.00 7.86
CA ALA A 68 3.15 -7.69 7.82
C ALA A 68 2.53 -7.55 6.43
N THR A 69 1.64 -8.49 6.10
CA THR A 69 0.86 -8.47 4.87
C THR A 69 -0.61 -8.43 5.22
N VAL A 70 -1.37 -7.56 4.55
CA VAL A 70 -2.82 -7.48 4.70
C VAL A 70 -3.45 -8.15 3.49
N ASP A 71 -4.23 -9.20 3.74
CA ASP A 71 -4.94 -9.96 2.71
C ASP A 71 -6.37 -9.45 2.61
N LEU A 72 -6.72 -8.88 1.47
CA LEU A 72 -8.05 -8.35 1.18
C LEU A 72 -8.75 -9.18 0.10
N THR A 73 -8.34 -10.42 -0.06
CA THR A 73 -8.96 -11.35 -1.01
C THR A 73 -10.47 -11.43 -0.77
N GLY A 74 -11.23 -11.25 -1.83
CA GLY A 74 -12.69 -11.30 -1.78
C GLY A 74 -13.38 -9.94 -1.83
N LEU A 75 -12.71 -8.83 -1.46
CA LEU A 75 -13.33 -7.49 -1.55
C LEU A 75 -13.66 -7.11 -2.99
N SER A 76 -12.80 -7.43 -3.93
CA SER A 76 -13.02 -7.11 -5.35
C SER A 76 -14.26 -7.82 -5.91
N ASN A 77 -14.62 -8.98 -5.37
CA ASN A 77 -15.81 -9.72 -5.81
C ASN A 77 -17.12 -9.03 -5.43
N GLU A 78 -17.09 -8.13 -4.44
CA GLU A 78 -18.28 -7.40 -4.01
C GLU A 78 -18.53 -6.14 -4.84
N THR A 79 -17.59 -5.77 -5.71
CA THR A 79 -17.69 -4.55 -6.51
C THR A 79 -18.28 -4.80 -7.91
N ASP A 80 -18.32 -6.02 -8.37
CA ASP A 80 -18.95 -6.48 -9.62
C ASP A 80 -18.60 -5.63 -10.84
N LEU A 81 -17.32 -5.33 -11.02
CA LEU A 81 -16.90 -4.44 -12.10
C LEU A 81 -16.50 -5.17 -13.39
N GLY A 82 -16.27 -6.48 -13.35
CA GLY A 82 -16.01 -7.29 -14.53
C GLY A 82 -14.84 -6.85 -15.41
N SER A 83 -13.97 -6.00 -14.91
CA SER A 83 -12.84 -5.45 -15.65
C SER A 83 -11.52 -5.88 -15.02
N ASN A 84 -10.55 -6.23 -15.88
CA ASN A 84 -9.20 -6.53 -15.43
C ASN A 84 -8.48 -5.32 -14.82
N GLU A 85 -9.00 -4.12 -15.06
CA GLU A 85 -8.47 -2.89 -14.48
C GLU A 85 -9.10 -2.55 -13.11
N ALA A 86 -10.14 -3.28 -12.70
CA ALA A 86 -10.82 -3.08 -11.43
C ALA A 86 -10.06 -3.74 -10.29
N VAL A 87 -8.85 -3.25 -10.01
CA VAL A 87 -7.93 -3.84 -9.02
C VAL A 87 -7.87 -2.96 -7.77
N LEU A 88 -7.51 -3.58 -6.64
CA LEU A 88 -7.24 -2.88 -5.40
C LEU A 88 -6.16 -1.81 -5.63
N ASN A 89 -6.48 -0.56 -5.35
CA ASN A 89 -5.57 0.56 -5.56
C ASN A 89 -6.07 1.78 -4.80
N GLY A 90 -5.73 1.88 -3.55
CA GLY A 90 -6.07 3.02 -2.73
C GLY A 90 -6.14 2.67 -1.26
N ILE A 91 -5.41 3.42 -0.46
CA ILE A 91 -5.39 3.29 0.99
C ILE A 91 -5.56 4.69 1.57
N ALA A 92 -6.45 4.85 2.52
CA ALA A 92 -6.60 6.11 3.25
C ALA A 92 -6.69 5.83 4.75
N TRP A 93 -5.97 6.61 5.53
CA TRP A 93 -5.95 6.50 6.98
C TRP A 93 -6.47 7.79 7.61
N ASP A 94 -7.54 7.67 8.41
CA ASP A 94 -8.04 8.76 9.23
C ASP A 94 -7.45 8.63 10.62
N ALA A 95 -6.41 9.42 10.91
CA ALA A 95 -5.70 9.36 12.19
C ALA A 95 -6.55 9.85 13.36
N ASP A 96 -7.47 10.77 13.14
CA ASP A 96 -8.32 11.34 14.19
C ASP A 96 -9.32 10.31 14.71
N LEU A 97 -9.87 9.50 13.81
CA LEU A 97 -10.90 8.52 14.15
C LEU A 97 -10.35 7.09 14.17
N GLY A 98 -9.09 6.88 13.80
CA GLY A 98 -8.49 5.55 13.72
C GLY A 98 -9.15 4.65 12.70
N ARG A 99 -9.58 5.19 11.57
CA ARG A 99 -10.29 4.45 10.51
C ARG A 99 -9.39 4.21 9.31
N LEU A 100 -9.43 2.98 8.82
CA LEU A 100 -8.69 2.56 7.64
C LEU A 100 -9.67 2.27 6.51
N PHE A 101 -9.43 2.88 5.36
CA PHE A 101 -10.27 2.72 4.18
C PHE A 101 -9.45 2.17 3.03
N VAL A 102 -10.05 1.29 2.25
CA VAL A 102 -9.47 0.79 1.01
C VAL A 102 -10.48 0.90 -0.12
N THR A 103 -9.96 1.09 -1.31
CA THR A 103 -10.76 1.09 -2.52
C THR A 103 -9.93 0.51 -3.66
N GLY A 104 -10.51 0.39 -4.83
CA GLY A 104 -9.84 -0.05 -6.02
C GLY A 104 -10.14 0.85 -7.20
N LYS A 105 -9.27 0.75 -8.20
CA LYS A 105 -9.46 1.45 -9.47
C LYS A 105 -10.77 0.98 -10.10
N HIS A 106 -11.65 1.92 -10.44
CA HIS A 106 -12.99 1.66 -10.98
C HIS A 106 -13.95 0.91 -10.03
N TRP A 107 -13.60 0.81 -8.75
CA TRP A 107 -14.53 0.22 -7.78
C TRP A 107 -15.67 1.19 -7.48
N ALA A 108 -16.89 0.63 -7.34
CA ALA A 108 -18.06 1.41 -6.96
C ALA A 108 -18.07 1.79 -5.48
N ASN A 109 -17.34 1.07 -4.64
CA ASN A 109 -17.39 1.20 -3.20
C ASN A 109 -16.04 1.53 -2.59
N LEU A 110 -16.09 2.30 -1.52
CA LEU A 110 -14.99 2.51 -0.59
C LEU A 110 -15.28 1.65 0.65
N PHE A 111 -14.30 0.85 1.08
CA PHE A 111 -14.48 -0.05 2.21
C PHE A 111 -13.73 0.46 3.44
N GLN A 112 -14.42 0.58 4.57
CA GLN A 112 -13.77 0.70 5.86
C GLN A 112 -13.42 -0.71 6.33
N ILE A 113 -12.18 -0.93 6.76
CA ILE A 113 -11.72 -2.25 7.19
C ILE A 113 -11.13 -2.20 8.60
N ASP A 114 -11.27 -3.31 9.30
CA ASP A 114 -10.57 -3.59 10.54
C ASP A 114 -9.63 -4.77 10.32
N LEU A 115 -8.41 -4.66 10.84
CA LEU A 115 -7.42 -5.70 10.67
C LEU A 115 -7.57 -6.77 11.75
N VAL A 116 -7.52 -8.02 11.32
CA VAL A 116 -7.58 -9.19 12.19
C VAL A 116 -6.29 -9.98 12.00
N GLU A 117 -5.59 -10.27 13.09
CA GLU A 117 -4.42 -11.13 13.06
C GLU A 117 -4.82 -12.59 12.87
N ARG A 118 -3.99 -13.30 12.12
CA ARG A 118 -4.14 -14.73 11.92
C ARG A 118 -2.96 -15.49 12.52
#